data_b653ff31cc1d3e62add8f6d1d756a7b5
#
_entry.id   b653ff31cc1d3e62add8f6d1d756a7b5
#
_cell.length_a   1.000
_cell.length_b   1.000
_cell.length_c   1.000
_cell.angle_alpha   90.00
_cell.angle_beta   90.00
_cell.angle_gamma   90.00
#
_symmetry.space_group_name_H-M   'P 1'
#
loop_
_entity.id
_entity.type
_entity.pdbx_description
1 polymer ?
#
loop_
_entity_poly.entity_id
_entity_poly.type
_entity_poly.pdbx_seq_one_letter_code
_entity_poly.pdbx_strand_id
1 'polypeptide(L)'
;MTRTTLLWGLVALAGKAPVAMAPLALVFLCRQSPHGYALGASLASAYVVGEVAGASLLGARLRHGRMRRQLSAGLVAGALAFCALPVARSAPSPVLIALAVLAGAAPAACPGGVRAMVTRTVPDGAVPRILSAEATLTQITWAAAPALVVVLALRLHPGAPLLLGGLLAAGAAILLLRLPEPREPEEPREESGAASAESASGESASGERAAVPMRRSLLHGWPVYLTSAASMAMLATAELVLPALLEERRLAVGWSGPLLAGFALAGAAGALCYGLRTWPGSVRIQSLVFLVATAGCLCLVAVLPGVPGIAVGLLLAGVFQSGVMITRTLGLRERLPQRVHAAAYSVMYAVGGAGYSLTASLSAVALDLATPSVAILGGVALTLLITAVGAVAEGRSARRARTPERERRRNSPQHNGR
;
A
#
# COMPACT_ATOMS: atom_id res chain seq x y z
N MET A 1 29.53 1.68 4.07
CA MET A 1 28.36 2.58 3.85
C MET A 1 28.82 4.01 4.09
N THR A 2 28.55 4.90 3.15
CA THR A 2 28.89 6.32 3.34
C THR A 2 27.94 6.96 4.36
N ARG A 3 28.38 8.00 5.07
CA ARG A 3 27.54 8.78 6.02
C ARG A 3 26.23 9.23 5.38
N THR A 4 26.28 9.58 4.11
CA THR A 4 25.11 9.99 3.31
C THR A 4 24.10 8.86 3.14
N THR A 5 24.55 7.63 2.87
CA THR A 5 23.66 6.46 2.72
C THR A 5 22.94 6.12 4.02
N LEU A 6 23.62 6.25 5.17
CA LEU A 6 23.02 6.06 6.49
C LEU A 6 21.94 7.12 6.78
N LEU A 7 22.23 8.39 6.47
CA LEU A 7 21.23 9.47 6.65
C LEU A 7 19.98 9.24 5.80
N TRP A 8 20.15 8.80 4.54
CA TRP A 8 19.02 8.43 3.69
C TRP A 8 18.19 7.28 4.28
N GLY A 9 18.85 6.24 4.79
CA GLY A 9 18.16 5.13 5.46
C GLY A 9 17.36 5.58 6.68
N LEU A 10 17.93 6.47 7.50
CA LEU A 10 17.26 7.06 8.67
C LEU A 10 16.05 7.91 8.28
N VAL A 11 16.18 8.76 7.24
CA VAL A 11 15.05 9.55 6.72
C VAL A 11 13.92 8.63 6.20
N ALA A 12 14.30 7.59 5.44
CA ALA A 12 13.33 6.64 4.91
C ALA A 12 12.60 5.88 6.03
N LEU A 13 13.33 5.41 7.05
CA LEU A 13 12.75 4.72 8.21
C LEU A 13 11.83 5.66 9.01
N ALA A 14 12.35 6.83 9.40
CA ALA A 14 11.64 7.79 10.23
C ALA A 14 10.41 8.38 9.52
N GLY A 15 10.44 8.46 8.19
CA GLY A 15 9.27 8.89 7.40
C GLY A 15 8.22 7.80 7.18
N LYS A 16 8.61 6.50 7.20
CA LYS A 16 7.69 5.37 6.97
C LYS A 16 7.09 4.79 8.25
N ALA A 17 7.85 4.80 9.35
CA ALA A 17 7.38 4.23 10.61
C ALA A 17 6.04 4.85 11.09
N PRO A 18 5.82 6.17 11.05
CA PRO A 18 4.53 6.76 11.39
C PRO A 18 3.37 6.21 10.55
N VAL A 19 3.62 5.98 9.25
CA VAL A 19 2.61 5.44 8.31
C VAL A 19 2.20 4.03 8.71
N ALA A 20 3.17 3.17 9.01
CA ALA A 20 2.92 1.79 9.42
C ALA A 20 2.25 1.69 10.80
N MET A 21 2.47 2.66 11.68
CA MET A 21 1.92 2.67 13.04
C MET A 21 0.52 3.28 13.11
N ALA A 22 0.20 4.24 12.25
CA ALA A 22 -0.94 5.14 12.40
C ALA A 22 -2.30 4.41 12.48
N PRO A 23 -2.68 3.47 11.59
CA PRO A 23 -4.01 2.88 11.64
C PRO A 23 -4.30 2.20 12.99
N LEU A 24 -3.38 1.35 13.44
CA LEU A 24 -3.52 0.65 14.71
C LEU A 24 -3.42 1.61 15.92
N ALA A 25 -2.55 2.60 15.85
CA ALA A 25 -2.39 3.61 16.90
C ALA A 25 -3.67 4.44 17.12
N LEU A 26 -4.41 4.76 16.07
CA LEU A 26 -5.69 5.46 16.14
C LEU A 26 -6.77 4.59 16.82
N VAL A 27 -6.77 3.29 16.56
CA VAL A 27 -7.66 2.34 17.26
C VAL A 27 -7.35 2.34 18.76
N PHE A 28 -6.08 2.23 19.14
CA PHE A 28 -5.68 2.25 20.57
C PHE A 28 -5.91 3.59 21.24
N LEU A 29 -5.77 4.70 20.53
CA LEU A 29 -6.07 6.03 21.08
C LEU A 29 -7.51 6.15 21.57
N CYS A 30 -8.46 5.62 20.81
CA CYS A 30 -9.89 5.74 21.09
C CYS A 30 -10.45 4.60 21.95
N ARG A 31 -9.73 3.49 22.10
CA ARG A 31 -10.20 2.24 22.72
C ARG A 31 -10.98 2.41 24.03
N GLN A 32 -10.56 3.32 24.90
CA GLN A 32 -11.15 3.53 26.22
C GLN A 32 -12.38 4.47 26.20
N SER A 33 -12.73 5.07 25.05
CA SER A 33 -13.89 5.92 24.88
C SER A 33 -15.15 5.09 24.60
N PRO A 34 -16.36 5.61 24.88
CA PRO A 34 -17.59 5.00 24.40
C PRO A 34 -17.53 4.83 22.89
N HIS A 35 -17.88 3.65 22.38
CA HIS A 35 -17.76 3.29 20.95
C HIS A 35 -16.31 3.44 20.38
N GLY A 36 -15.30 3.31 21.26
CA GLY A 36 -13.92 3.66 20.95
C GLY A 36 -13.31 2.89 19.77
N TYR A 37 -13.64 1.62 19.60
CA TYR A 37 -13.18 0.83 18.46
C TYR A 37 -13.79 1.31 17.14
N ALA A 38 -15.08 1.65 17.12
CA ALA A 38 -15.74 2.20 15.95
C ALA A 38 -15.15 3.56 15.56
N LEU A 39 -14.95 4.46 16.53
CA LEU A 39 -14.28 5.73 16.30
C LEU A 39 -12.84 5.53 15.81
N GLY A 40 -12.08 4.64 16.43
CA GLY A 40 -10.71 4.32 16.03
C GLY A 40 -10.61 3.82 14.60
N ALA A 41 -11.51 2.92 14.18
CA ALA A 41 -11.58 2.43 12.80
C ALA A 41 -11.99 3.55 11.81
N SER A 42 -12.90 4.45 12.20
CA SER A 42 -13.26 5.63 11.40
C SER A 42 -12.08 6.57 11.22
N LEU A 43 -11.28 6.82 12.27
CA LEU A 43 -10.07 7.63 12.20
C LEU A 43 -9.00 6.97 11.32
N ALA A 44 -8.82 5.64 11.42
CA ALA A 44 -7.90 4.89 10.56
C ALA A 44 -8.32 5.00 9.08
N SER A 45 -9.62 4.89 8.78
CA SER A 45 -10.15 5.11 7.44
C SER A 45 -9.83 6.54 6.95
N ALA A 46 -10.14 7.55 7.75
CA ALA A 46 -9.89 8.96 7.43
C ALA A 46 -8.41 9.23 7.17
N TYR A 47 -7.52 8.64 7.97
CA TYR A 47 -6.08 8.70 7.79
C TYR A 47 -5.65 8.16 6.42
N VAL A 48 -6.11 6.97 6.05
CA VAL A 48 -5.73 6.33 4.76
C VAL A 48 -6.33 7.07 3.57
N VAL A 49 -7.55 7.60 3.68
CA VAL A 49 -8.11 8.52 2.66
C VAL A 49 -7.21 9.74 2.49
N GLY A 50 -6.78 10.34 3.59
CA GLY A 50 -5.82 11.44 3.59
C GLY A 50 -4.51 11.06 2.90
N GLU A 51 -3.93 9.92 3.24
CA GLU A 51 -2.69 9.41 2.66
C GLU A 51 -2.79 9.23 1.14
N VAL A 52 -3.84 8.56 0.65
CA VAL A 52 -4.06 8.34 -0.78
C VAL A 52 -4.26 9.66 -1.53
N ALA A 53 -5.08 10.56 -0.99
CA ALA A 53 -5.32 11.87 -1.58
C ALA A 53 -4.05 12.73 -1.56
N GLY A 54 -3.33 12.75 -0.44
CA GLY A 54 -2.09 13.50 -0.26
C GLY A 54 -0.97 13.00 -1.18
N ALA A 55 -0.78 11.69 -1.30
CA ALA A 55 0.20 11.12 -2.21
C ALA A 55 -0.03 11.55 -3.66
N SER A 56 -1.28 11.57 -4.10
CA SER A 56 -1.66 11.96 -5.46
C SER A 56 -1.53 13.47 -5.69
N LEU A 57 -2.10 14.28 -4.80
CA LEU A 57 -2.19 15.73 -4.97
C LEU A 57 -0.85 16.44 -4.69
N LEU A 58 -0.20 16.08 -3.58
CA LEU A 58 1.08 16.70 -3.20
C LEU A 58 2.22 16.14 -4.03
N GLY A 59 2.20 14.83 -4.33
CA GLY A 59 3.19 14.20 -5.20
C GLY A 59 3.26 14.85 -6.58
N ALA A 60 2.10 15.16 -7.19
CA ALA A 60 2.02 15.84 -8.48
C ALA A 60 2.51 17.32 -8.44
N ARG A 61 2.53 17.94 -7.27
CA ARG A 61 2.95 19.34 -7.08
C ARG A 61 4.41 19.49 -6.65
N LEU A 62 5.17 18.39 -6.52
CA LEU A 62 6.58 18.46 -6.17
C LEU A 62 7.38 19.12 -7.30
N ARG A 63 8.07 20.21 -6.96
CA ARG A 63 8.96 20.95 -7.87
C ARG A 63 10.41 20.60 -7.59
N HIS A 64 11.19 20.32 -8.62
CA HIS A 64 12.59 19.85 -8.50
C HIS A 64 13.44 20.72 -7.57
N GLY A 65 13.53 22.01 -7.78
CA GLY A 65 14.33 22.93 -6.97
C GLY A 65 13.79 23.24 -5.57
N ARG A 66 12.57 22.72 -5.19
CA ARG A 66 11.96 22.96 -3.89
C ARG A 66 11.52 21.67 -3.19
N MET A 67 11.82 20.53 -3.79
CA MET A 67 11.31 19.22 -3.34
C MET A 67 11.67 18.95 -1.87
N ARG A 68 12.91 19.20 -1.46
CA ARG A 68 13.36 19.02 -0.08
C ARG A 68 12.53 19.84 0.92
N ARG A 69 12.31 21.12 0.64
CA ARG A 69 11.53 22.02 1.51
C ARG A 69 10.06 21.61 1.55
N GLN A 70 9.48 21.24 0.40
CA GLN A 70 8.08 20.78 0.32
C GLN A 70 7.85 19.49 1.10
N LEU A 71 8.74 18.51 0.97
CA LEU A 71 8.66 17.26 1.72
C LEU A 71 8.87 17.49 3.23
N SER A 72 9.83 18.34 3.62
CA SER A 72 10.03 18.68 5.03
C SER A 72 8.82 19.41 5.62
N ALA A 73 8.21 20.33 4.89
CA ALA A 73 7.00 21.01 5.33
C ALA A 73 5.82 20.02 5.52
N GLY A 74 5.66 19.07 4.58
CA GLY A 74 4.68 18.00 4.72
C GLY A 74 4.92 17.11 5.95
N LEU A 75 6.17 16.74 6.21
CA LEU A 75 6.55 15.97 7.41
C LEU A 75 6.30 16.75 8.69
N VAL A 76 6.59 18.06 8.74
CA VAL A 76 6.29 18.91 9.91
C VAL A 76 4.80 19.02 10.14
N ALA A 77 4.01 19.28 9.10
CA ALA A 77 2.55 19.33 9.20
C ALA A 77 1.97 18.00 9.68
N GLY A 78 2.47 16.87 9.17
CA GLY A 78 2.13 15.53 9.64
C GLY A 78 2.52 15.30 11.10
N ALA A 79 3.73 15.72 11.51
CA ALA A 79 4.19 15.61 12.88
C ALA A 79 3.29 16.37 13.86
N LEU A 80 2.90 17.59 13.49
CA LEU A 80 1.97 18.40 14.29
C LEU A 80 0.61 17.72 14.42
N ALA A 81 0.08 17.17 13.33
CA ALA A 81 -1.19 16.45 13.35
C ALA A 81 -1.12 15.17 14.21
N PHE A 82 -0.03 14.39 14.10
CA PHE A 82 0.22 13.23 14.96
C PHE A 82 0.31 13.58 16.43
N CYS A 83 0.95 14.68 16.79
CA CYS A 83 1.03 15.14 18.17
C CYS A 83 -0.29 15.77 18.68
N ALA A 84 -1.05 16.40 17.80
CA ALA A 84 -2.33 17.00 18.14
C ALA A 84 -3.41 15.96 18.45
N LEU A 85 -3.43 14.82 17.79
CA LEU A 85 -4.43 13.76 17.99
C LEU A 85 -4.55 13.28 19.43
N PRO A 86 -3.47 12.89 20.14
CA PRO A 86 -3.56 12.50 21.54
C PRO A 86 -3.98 13.64 22.48
N VAL A 87 -3.59 14.87 22.18
CA VAL A 87 -3.96 16.05 22.96
C VAL A 87 -5.45 16.37 22.80
N ALA A 88 -5.93 16.27 21.57
CA ALA A 88 -7.32 16.55 21.21
C ALA A 88 -8.27 15.34 21.40
N ARG A 89 -7.86 14.28 22.11
CA ARG A 89 -8.64 13.02 22.21
C ARG A 89 -10.08 13.18 22.69
N SER A 90 -10.38 14.24 23.45
CA SER A 90 -11.73 14.59 23.93
C SER A 90 -12.47 15.57 23.00
N ALA A 91 -11.86 15.96 21.89
CA ALA A 91 -12.53 16.84 20.92
C ALA A 91 -13.66 16.11 20.17
N PRO A 92 -14.60 16.85 19.58
CA PRO A 92 -15.66 16.28 18.75
C PRO A 92 -15.07 15.45 17.59
N SER A 93 -15.75 14.35 17.22
CA SER A 93 -15.33 13.42 16.17
C SER A 93 -14.91 14.09 14.84
N PRO A 94 -15.59 15.15 14.34
CA PRO A 94 -15.16 15.85 13.12
C PRO A 94 -13.74 16.45 13.21
N VAL A 95 -13.35 16.95 14.38
CA VAL A 95 -11.99 17.50 14.62
C VAL A 95 -10.96 16.39 14.55
N LEU A 96 -11.23 15.25 15.21
CA LEU A 96 -10.35 14.09 15.18
C LEU A 96 -10.21 13.54 13.77
N ILE A 97 -11.30 13.47 13.02
CA ILE A 97 -11.30 13.04 11.60
C ILE A 97 -10.45 14.00 10.76
N ALA A 98 -10.61 15.31 10.91
CA ALA A 98 -9.80 16.29 10.17
C ALA A 98 -8.30 16.17 10.50
N LEU A 99 -7.96 15.97 11.77
CA LEU A 99 -6.57 15.73 12.19
C LEU A 99 -6.02 14.42 11.63
N ALA A 100 -6.82 13.35 11.60
CA ALA A 100 -6.42 12.07 11.02
C ALA A 100 -6.17 12.19 9.51
N VAL A 101 -7.06 12.87 8.76
CA VAL A 101 -6.86 13.17 7.34
C VAL A 101 -5.58 13.98 7.13
N LEU A 102 -5.32 15.00 7.94
CA LEU A 102 -4.11 15.82 7.83
C LEU A 102 -2.85 15.01 8.14
N ALA A 103 -2.88 14.17 9.18
CA ALA A 103 -1.78 13.29 9.55
C ALA A 103 -1.41 12.31 8.42
N GLY A 104 -2.40 11.83 7.67
CA GLY A 104 -2.18 10.99 6.48
C GLY A 104 -1.72 11.80 5.26
N ALA A 105 -2.43 12.88 4.94
CA ALA A 105 -2.22 13.62 3.70
C ALA A 105 -0.89 14.39 3.65
N ALA A 106 -0.52 15.06 4.74
CA ALA A 106 0.62 15.97 4.74
C ALA A 106 1.97 15.27 4.45
N PRO A 107 2.33 14.13 5.06
CA PRO A 107 3.58 13.42 4.79
C PRO A 107 3.52 12.48 3.60
N ALA A 108 2.36 12.27 2.97
CA ALA A 108 2.11 11.20 2.00
C ALA A 108 3.01 11.22 0.76
N ALA A 109 3.48 12.40 0.33
CA ALA A 109 4.40 12.52 -0.79
C ALA A 109 5.86 12.16 -0.42
N CYS A 110 6.17 12.01 0.88
CA CYS A 110 7.54 11.81 1.35
C CYS A 110 8.20 10.51 0.85
N PRO A 111 7.58 9.32 0.91
CA PRO A 111 8.23 8.08 0.45
C PRO A 111 8.65 8.14 -1.01
N GLY A 112 7.77 8.63 -1.89
CA GLY A 112 8.05 8.79 -3.32
C GLY A 112 9.10 9.85 -3.60
N GLY A 113 8.99 11.01 -2.93
CA GLY A 113 9.91 12.13 -3.08
C GLY A 113 11.33 11.79 -2.60
N VAL A 114 11.47 11.14 -1.45
CA VAL A 114 12.77 10.68 -0.91
C VAL A 114 13.40 9.67 -1.86
N ARG A 115 12.65 8.70 -2.37
CA ARG A 115 13.14 7.74 -3.37
C ARG A 115 13.64 8.44 -4.63
N ALA A 116 12.87 9.41 -5.17
CA ALA A 116 13.27 10.18 -6.34
C ALA A 116 14.54 11.01 -6.12
N MET A 117 14.75 11.54 -4.91
CA MET A 117 15.98 12.26 -4.56
C MET A 117 17.17 11.31 -4.45
N VAL A 118 17.02 10.16 -3.80
CA VAL A 118 18.12 9.18 -3.62
C VAL A 118 18.61 8.65 -4.96
N THR A 119 17.69 8.25 -5.85
CA THR A 119 18.06 7.70 -7.17
C THR A 119 18.81 8.69 -8.07
N ARG A 120 18.68 10.00 -7.80
CA ARG A 120 19.42 11.06 -8.52
C ARG A 120 20.77 11.42 -7.89
N THR A 121 20.96 11.09 -6.62
CA THR A 121 22.17 11.46 -5.87
C THR A 121 23.25 10.38 -5.92
N VAL A 122 22.83 9.16 -6.26
CA VAL A 122 23.69 7.96 -6.20
C VAL A 122 24.04 7.51 -7.62
N PRO A 123 25.28 7.01 -7.86
CA PRO A 123 25.66 6.43 -9.14
C PRO A 123 24.72 5.28 -9.55
N ASP A 124 24.43 5.16 -10.84
CA ASP A 124 23.45 4.19 -11.39
C ASP A 124 23.72 2.75 -10.94
N GLY A 125 24.96 2.33 -10.83
CA GLY A 125 25.35 1.01 -10.34
C GLY A 125 25.01 0.73 -8.87
N ALA A 126 24.77 1.76 -8.03
CA ALA A 126 24.41 1.61 -6.63
C ALA A 126 22.88 1.69 -6.39
N VAL A 127 22.11 2.19 -7.35
CA VAL A 127 20.66 2.36 -7.24
C VAL A 127 19.93 1.04 -6.87
N PRO A 128 20.21 -0.12 -7.52
CA PRO A 128 19.54 -1.37 -7.15
C PRO A 128 19.78 -1.79 -5.70
N ARG A 129 20.99 -1.59 -5.19
CA ARG A 129 21.33 -1.92 -3.78
C ARG A 129 20.58 -1.05 -2.79
N ILE A 130 20.41 0.23 -3.09
CA ILE A 130 19.70 1.18 -2.21
C ILE A 130 18.22 0.89 -2.21
N LEU A 131 17.61 0.62 -3.38
CA LEU A 131 16.20 0.25 -3.48
C LEU A 131 15.91 -1.08 -2.77
N SER A 132 16.83 -2.06 -2.85
CA SER A 132 16.71 -3.32 -2.12
C SER A 132 16.79 -3.11 -0.60
N ALA A 133 17.74 -2.30 -0.12
CA ALA A 133 17.85 -1.96 1.30
C ALA A 133 16.61 -1.21 1.80
N GLU A 134 16.06 -0.28 1.01
CA GLU A 134 14.81 0.43 1.32
C GLU A 134 13.62 -0.54 1.42
N ALA A 135 13.51 -1.48 0.50
CA ALA A 135 12.46 -2.49 0.51
C ALA A 135 12.55 -3.37 1.77
N THR A 136 13.76 -3.84 2.12
CA THR A 136 14.00 -4.64 3.34
C THR A 136 13.62 -3.85 4.58
N LEU A 137 14.06 -2.59 4.68
CA LEU A 137 13.74 -1.71 5.81
C LEU A 137 12.23 -1.48 5.92
N THR A 138 11.54 -1.35 4.81
CA THR A 138 10.08 -1.22 4.77
C THR A 138 9.42 -2.47 5.36
N GLN A 139 9.84 -3.67 4.96
CA GLN A 139 9.28 -4.93 5.48
C GLN A 139 9.50 -5.08 6.99
N ILE A 140 10.71 -4.74 7.48
CA ILE A 140 11.01 -4.74 8.92
C ILE A 140 10.09 -3.75 9.65
N THR A 141 9.89 -2.55 9.09
CA THR A 141 9.02 -1.53 9.68
C THR A 141 7.58 -2.02 9.81
N TRP A 142 7.03 -2.59 8.74
CA TRP A 142 5.66 -3.13 8.76
C TRP A 142 5.51 -4.32 9.71
N ALA A 143 6.52 -5.15 9.87
CA ALA A 143 6.51 -6.26 10.81
C ALA A 143 6.61 -5.80 12.28
N ALA A 144 7.42 -4.78 12.56
CA ALA A 144 7.66 -4.29 13.91
C ALA A 144 6.58 -3.31 14.40
N ALA A 145 5.96 -2.55 13.50
CA ALA A 145 5.03 -1.48 13.84
C ALA A 145 3.86 -1.93 14.74
N PRO A 146 3.13 -3.03 14.46
CA PRO A 146 2.02 -3.46 15.29
C PRO A 146 2.44 -3.78 16.73
N ALA A 147 3.54 -4.51 16.90
CA ALA A 147 4.06 -4.86 18.22
C ALA A 147 4.49 -3.59 18.99
N LEU A 148 5.18 -2.68 18.32
CA LEU A 148 5.60 -1.41 18.92
C LEU A 148 4.41 -0.56 19.34
N VAL A 149 3.39 -0.42 18.51
CA VAL A 149 2.14 0.31 18.84
C VAL A 149 1.50 -0.27 20.09
N VAL A 150 1.31 -1.59 20.15
CA VAL A 150 0.65 -2.23 21.28
C VAL A 150 1.44 -2.06 22.57
N VAL A 151 2.77 -2.25 22.53
CA VAL A 151 3.63 -2.06 23.71
C VAL A 151 3.56 -0.61 24.18
N LEU A 152 3.70 0.38 23.32
CA LEU A 152 3.64 1.79 23.69
C LEU A 152 2.27 2.19 24.22
N ALA A 153 1.20 1.74 23.56
CA ALA A 153 -0.16 2.09 23.94
C ALA A 153 -0.58 1.50 25.31
N LEU A 154 -0.16 0.26 25.58
CA LEU A 154 -0.55 -0.45 26.79
C LEU A 154 0.39 -0.23 27.98
N ARG A 155 1.70 0.01 27.73
CA ARG A 155 2.69 0.16 28.81
C ARG A 155 2.95 1.60 29.19
N LEU A 156 2.80 2.55 28.27
CA LEU A 156 3.04 3.97 28.51
C LEU A 156 1.71 4.75 28.54
N HIS A 157 1.14 5.02 27.38
CA HIS A 157 -0.09 5.79 27.23
C HIS A 157 -0.74 5.51 25.87
N PRO A 158 -2.08 5.47 25.73
CA PRO A 158 -2.76 5.22 24.45
C PRO A 158 -2.32 6.13 23.29
N GLY A 159 -1.93 7.36 23.58
CA GLY A 159 -1.41 8.31 22.60
C GLY A 159 0.10 8.19 22.30
N ALA A 160 0.85 7.40 23.07
CA ALA A 160 2.31 7.30 22.92
C ALA A 160 2.78 6.86 21.53
N PRO A 161 2.11 5.92 20.83
CA PRO A 161 2.48 5.56 19.47
C PRO A 161 2.39 6.72 18.49
N LEU A 162 1.34 7.55 18.59
CA LEU A 162 1.15 8.72 17.74
C LEU A 162 2.18 9.81 18.03
N LEU A 163 2.49 10.04 19.32
CA LEU A 163 3.56 10.97 19.72
C LEU A 163 4.92 10.53 19.16
N LEU A 164 5.24 9.24 19.24
CA LEU A 164 6.45 8.70 18.64
C LEU A 164 6.42 8.90 17.12
N GLY A 165 5.29 8.65 16.45
CA GLY A 165 5.11 8.92 15.03
C GLY A 165 5.37 10.37 14.68
N GLY A 166 4.85 11.31 15.47
CA GLY A 166 5.11 12.75 15.32
C GLY A 166 6.59 13.10 15.49
N LEU A 167 7.25 12.57 16.52
CA LEU A 167 8.69 12.77 16.75
C LEU A 167 9.55 12.22 15.61
N LEU A 168 9.22 11.03 15.09
CA LEU A 168 9.91 10.44 13.95
C LEU A 168 9.72 11.27 12.68
N ALA A 169 8.50 11.74 12.41
CA ALA A 169 8.23 12.62 11.27
C ALA A 169 8.98 13.96 11.38
N ALA A 170 9.00 14.58 12.56
CA ALA A 170 9.78 15.80 12.81
C ALA A 170 11.28 15.56 12.65
N GLY A 171 11.81 14.45 13.17
CA GLY A 171 13.19 14.03 13.00
C GLY A 171 13.54 13.81 11.52
N ALA A 172 12.67 13.14 10.77
CA ALA A 172 12.82 12.95 9.32
C ALA A 172 12.86 14.28 8.58
N ALA A 173 12.02 15.27 8.95
CA ALA A 173 12.00 16.61 8.37
C ALA A 173 13.35 17.33 8.56
N ILE A 174 13.88 17.29 9.79
CA ILE A 174 15.17 17.90 10.14
C ILE A 174 16.32 17.22 9.39
N LEU A 175 16.34 15.89 9.38
CA LEU A 175 17.37 15.12 8.67
C LEU A 175 17.32 15.38 7.16
N LEU A 176 16.11 15.46 6.59
CA LEU A 176 15.92 15.73 5.17
C LEU A 176 16.48 17.09 4.77
N LEU A 177 16.36 18.12 5.62
CA LEU A 177 16.93 19.45 5.38
C LEU A 177 18.47 19.46 5.41
N ARG A 178 19.10 18.48 6.05
CA ARG A 178 20.57 18.33 6.12
C ARG A 178 21.16 17.54 4.95
N LEU A 179 20.32 16.89 4.14
CA LEU A 179 20.79 16.13 2.99
C LEU A 179 21.16 17.07 1.83
N PRO A 180 22.20 16.73 1.04
CA PRO A 180 22.56 17.51 -0.14
C PRO A 180 21.41 17.50 -1.15
N GLU A 181 21.18 18.63 -1.79
CA GLU A 181 20.26 18.70 -2.93
C GLU A 181 20.84 17.92 -4.12
N PRO A 182 20.03 17.16 -4.84
CA PRO A 182 20.45 16.57 -6.10
C PRO A 182 20.93 17.70 -7.02
N ARG A 183 22.10 17.53 -7.64
CA ARG A 183 22.55 18.47 -8.68
C ARG A 183 21.50 18.53 -9.76
N GLU A 184 21.11 19.71 -10.17
CA GLU A 184 20.34 19.88 -11.39
C GLU A 184 21.15 19.23 -12.53
N PRO A 185 20.52 18.44 -13.41
CA PRO A 185 21.18 18.09 -14.65
C PRO A 185 21.58 19.42 -15.31
N GLU A 186 22.86 19.62 -15.57
CA GLU A 186 23.26 20.68 -16.50
C GLU A 186 22.49 20.41 -17.78
N GLU A 187 21.48 21.25 -18.07
CA GLU A 187 20.90 21.30 -19.40
C GLU A 187 22.11 21.51 -20.34
N PRO A 188 22.26 20.65 -21.37
CA PRO A 188 23.26 20.94 -22.37
C PRO A 188 23.02 22.39 -22.79
N ARG A 189 23.98 23.29 -22.51
CA ARG A 189 23.97 24.61 -23.10
C ARG A 189 23.84 24.34 -24.60
N GLU A 190 22.68 24.64 -25.16
CA GLU A 190 22.55 24.83 -26.60
C GLU A 190 23.60 25.88 -26.96
N GLU A 191 24.76 25.42 -27.39
CA GLU A 191 25.67 26.25 -28.14
C GLU A 191 24.89 26.78 -29.31
N SER A 192 24.56 28.05 -29.23
CA SER A 192 24.02 28.83 -30.31
C SER A 192 24.99 28.75 -31.48
N GLY A 193 24.83 27.69 -32.26
CA GLY A 193 25.49 27.45 -33.55
C GLY A 193 24.42 27.43 -34.61
N ALA A 194 24.10 28.62 -35.13
CA ALA A 194 23.41 28.75 -36.38
C ALA A 194 24.25 28.12 -37.52
N ALA A 195 23.96 26.87 -37.85
CA ALA A 195 24.31 26.29 -39.16
C ALA A 195 23.52 24.98 -39.38
N SER A 196 22.88 24.90 -40.52
CA SER A 196 22.41 23.68 -41.20
C SER A 196 21.00 23.20 -40.86
N ALA A 197 20.00 24.01 -41.21
CA ALA A 197 18.75 23.50 -41.73
C ALA A 197 18.98 23.12 -43.20
N GLU A 198 19.28 21.84 -43.44
CA GLU A 198 19.04 21.18 -44.77
C GLU A 198 19.50 19.71 -44.62
N SER A 199 18.64 18.81 -45.08
CA SER A 199 18.89 17.37 -45.24
C SER A 199 18.44 16.45 -44.06
N ALA A 200 17.13 16.22 -43.94
CA ALA A 200 16.57 14.92 -43.56
C ALA A 200 15.07 14.82 -43.96
N SER A 201 14.79 15.00 -45.22
CA SER A 201 13.55 14.48 -45.83
C SER A 201 13.89 13.09 -46.42
N GLY A 202 13.49 12.05 -45.69
CA GLY A 202 13.63 10.70 -46.20
C GLY A 202 13.61 9.65 -45.11
N GLU A 203 12.54 8.90 -45.05
CA GLU A 203 12.26 7.71 -44.25
C GLU A 203 11.42 7.90 -42.97
N SER A 204 10.18 8.21 -43.17
CA SER A 204 9.14 8.06 -42.17
C SER A 204 7.91 7.39 -42.81
N ALA A 205 8.00 6.11 -43.04
CA ALA A 205 6.84 5.30 -43.42
C ALA A 205 7.03 3.86 -42.93
N SER A 206 6.97 3.63 -41.63
CA SER A 206 6.71 2.31 -41.09
C SER A 206 5.95 2.41 -39.76
N GLY A 207 4.62 2.33 -39.89
CA GLY A 207 3.77 1.76 -38.86
C GLY A 207 3.51 2.62 -37.61
N GLU A 208 2.89 3.75 -37.78
CA GLU A 208 2.15 4.43 -36.72
C GLU A 208 0.96 3.56 -36.25
N ARG A 209 1.26 2.50 -35.50
CA ARG A 209 0.22 1.83 -34.71
C ARG A 209 -0.28 2.86 -33.73
N ALA A 210 -1.49 3.40 -33.98
CA ALA A 210 -2.20 4.37 -33.15
C ALA A 210 -1.94 4.08 -31.66
N ALA A 211 -1.19 4.95 -31.00
CA ALA A 211 -0.83 4.80 -29.59
C ALA A 211 -2.13 4.83 -28.79
N VAL A 212 -2.54 3.67 -28.28
CA VAL A 212 -3.72 3.57 -27.40
C VAL A 212 -3.54 4.58 -26.26
N PRO A 213 -4.48 5.52 -26.05
CA PRO A 213 -4.35 6.56 -25.05
C PRO A 213 -4.09 5.92 -23.68
N MET A 214 -3.12 6.47 -22.93
CA MET A 214 -2.64 5.95 -21.62
C MET A 214 -3.79 5.61 -20.68
N ARG A 215 -4.82 6.47 -20.63
CA ARG A 215 -6.03 6.24 -19.84
C ARG A 215 -6.74 4.94 -20.21
N ARG A 216 -6.84 4.63 -21.50
CA ARG A 216 -7.50 3.41 -21.99
C ARG A 216 -6.70 2.17 -21.64
N SER A 217 -5.37 2.25 -21.71
CA SER A 217 -4.48 1.17 -21.27
C SER A 217 -4.62 0.89 -19.78
N LEU A 218 -4.64 1.92 -18.93
CA LEU A 218 -4.82 1.78 -17.48
C LEU A 218 -6.17 1.15 -17.11
N LEU A 219 -7.24 1.50 -17.83
CA LEU A 219 -8.57 0.91 -17.60
C LEU A 219 -8.60 -0.59 -17.89
N HIS A 220 -7.73 -1.15 -18.71
CA HIS A 220 -7.67 -2.61 -18.91
C HIS A 220 -7.18 -3.37 -17.67
N GLY A 221 -6.48 -2.70 -16.75
CA GLY A 221 -6.03 -3.25 -15.47
C GLY A 221 -7.11 -3.29 -14.38
N TRP A 222 -8.32 -2.74 -14.60
CA TRP A 222 -9.33 -2.55 -13.56
C TRP A 222 -9.70 -3.79 -12.73
N PRO A 223 -9.77 -5.04 -13.29
CA PRO A 223 -10.07 -6.19 -12.46
C PRO A 223 -8.96 -6.52 -11.46
N VAL A 224 -7.68 -6.26 -11.85
CA VAL A 224 -6.54 -6.44 -10.95
C VAL A 224 -6.56 -5.37 -9.86
N TYR A 225 -6.92 -4.13 -10.19
CA TYR A 225 -7.09 -3.06 -9.18
C TYR A 225 -8.18 -3.41 -8.18
N LEU A 226 -9.34 -3.90 -8.66
CA LEU A 226 -10.46 -4.27 -7.80
C LEU A 226 -10.08 -5.38 -6.81
N THR A 227 -9.38 -6.39 -7.29
CA THR A 227 -8.92 -7.48 -6.43
C THR A 227 -7.74 -7.09 -5.53
N SER A 228 -7.00 -6.02 -5.88
CA SER A 228 -6.04 -5.39 -4.97
C SER A 228 -6.75 -4.65 -3.84
N ALA A 229 -7.86 -3.95 -4.14
CA ALA A 229 -8.73 -3.37 -3.12
C ALA A 229 -9.26 -4.44 -2.15
N ALA A 230 -9.72 -5.58 -2.69
CA ALA A 230 -10.18 -6.72 -1.88
C ALA A 230 -9.08 -7.25 -0.94
N SER A 231 -7.85 -7.35 -1.41
CA SER A 231 -6.69 -7.78 -0.60
C SER A 231 -6.39 -6.81 0.54
N MET A 232 -6.45 -5.50 0.27
CA MET A 232 -6.26 -4.46 1.30
C MET A 232 -7.42 -4.40 2.28
N ALA A 233 -8.63 -4.69 1.83
CA ALA A 233 -9.82 -4.84 2.68
C ALA A 233 -9.63 -5.96 3.72
N MET A 234 -9.07 -7.11 3.34
CA MET A 234 -8.74 -8.18 4.28
C MET A 234 -7.70 -7.77 5.31
N LEU A 235 -6.67 -7.03 4.88
CA LEU A 235 -5.66 -6.50 5.80
C LEU A 235 -6.30 -5.55 6.82
N ALA A 236 -7.15 -4.63 6.37
CA ALA A 236 -7.87 -3.71 7.26
C ALA A 236 -8.72 -4.46 8.29
N THR A 237 -9.45 -5.50 7.85
CA THR A 237 -10.26 -6.34 8.74
C THR A 237 -9.39 -7.01 9.80
N ALA A 238 -8.27 -7.61 9.41
CA ALA A 238 -7.36 -8.29 10.34
C ALA A 238 -6.73 -7.31 11.34
N GLU A 239 -6.30 -6.15 10.89
CA GLU A 239 -5.56 -5.19 11.71
C GLU A 239 -6.47 -4.42 12.68
N LEU A 240 -7.61 -3.92 12.20
CA LEU A 240 -8.44 -2.98 12.95
C LEU A 240 -9.44 -3.67 13.91
N VAL A 241 -9.91 -4.87 13.55
CA VAL A 241 -10.91 -5.59 14.34
C VAL A 241 -10.28 -6.51 15.38
N LEU A 242 -9.03 -6.95 15.19
CA LEU A 242 -8.35 -7.88 16.10
C LEU A 242 -8.32 -7.43 17.57
N PRO A 243 -7.98 -6.16 17.91
CA PRO A 243 -8.00 -5.73 19.30
C PRO A 243 -9.38 -5.83 19.95
N ALA A 244 -10.44 -5.48 19.22
CA ALA A 244 -11.83 -5.59 19.69
C ALA A 244 -12.25 -7.07 19.87
N LEU A 245 -11.84 -7.96 18.97
CA LEU A 245 -12.11 -9.40 19.06
C LEU A 245 -11.45 -10.01 20.31
N LEU A 246 -10.20 -9.64 20.61
CA LEU A 246 -9.50 -10.12 21.80
C LEU A 246 -10.21 -9.67 23.07
N GLU A 247 -10.68 -8.42 23.11
CA GLU A 247 -11.39 -7.86 24.25
C GLU A 247 -12.77 -8.51 24.45
N GLU A 248 -13.55 -8.72 23.36
CA GLU A 248 -14.81 -9.45 23.38
C GLU A 248 -14.64 -10.85 23.99
N ARG A 249 -13.56 -11.54 23.62
CA ARG A 249 -13.24 -12.89 24.10
C ARG A 249 -12.56 -12.92 25.47
N ARG A 250 -12.46 -11.78 26.15
CA ARG A 250 -11.77 -11.63 27.45
C ARG A 250 -10.30 -12.08 27.41
N LEU A 251 -9.66 -11.97 26.23
CA LEU A 251 -8.24 -12.24 26.06
C LEU A 251 -7.45 -10.94 26.24
N ALA A 252 -6.18 -11.06 26.65
CA ALA A 252 -5.34 -9.87 26.82
C ALA A 252 -5.11 -9.18 25.46
N VAL A 253 -5.56 -7.94 25.32
CA VAL A 253 -5.42 -7.11 24.10
C VAL A 253 -3.96 -6.94 23.68
N GLY A 254 -3.02 -7.10 24.63
CA GLY A 254 -1.59 -7.11 24.36
C GLY A 254 -1.14 -8.15 23.33
N TRP A 255 -1.90 -9.22 23.12
CA TRP A 255 -1.64 -10.20 22.09
C TRP A 255 -1.81 -9.65 20.67
N SER A 256 -2.54 -8.55 20.46
CA SER A 256 -2.70 -7.98 19.11
C SER A 256 -1.36 -7.60 18.47
N GLY A 257 -0.40 -7.08 19.24
CA GLY A 257 0.95 -6.77 18.74
C GLY A 257 1.70 -7.98 18.20
N PRO A 258 1.98 -8.99 19.04
CA PRO A 258 2.65 -10.22 18.61
C PRO A 258 1.91 -10.96 17.49
N LEU A 259 0.59 -11.00 17.50
CA LEU A 259 -0.22 -11.65 16.46
C LEU A 259 -0.09 -10.96 15.12
N LEU A 260 -0.18 -9.63 15.06
CA LEU A 260 -0.01 -8.86 13.81
C LEU A 260 1.45 -8.86 13.34
N ALA A 261 2.42 -8.82 14.26
CA ALA A 261 3.82 -8.99 13.89
C ALA A 261 4.07 -10.39 13.30
N GLY A 262 3.47 -11.43 13.91
CA GLY A 262 3.49 -12.79 13.38
C GLY A 262 2.87 -12.90 11.98
N PHE A 263 1.71 -12.27 11.76
CA PHE A 263 1.08 -12.15 10.44
C PHE A 263 2.05 -11.55 9.40
N ALA A 264 2.72 -10.43 9.73
CA ALA A 264 3.65 -9.78 8.82
C ALA A 264 4.90 -10.65 8.54
N LEU A 265 5.47 -11.31 9.57
CA LEU A 265 6.62 -12.21 9.42
C LEU A 265 6.25 -13.46 8.61
N ALA A 266 5.07 -14.04 8.86
CA ALA A 266 4.54 -15.14 8.07
C ALA A 266 4.32 -14.72 6.60
N GLY A 267 3.89 -13.46 6.37
CA GLY A 267 3.81 -12.87 5.05
C GLY A 267 5.17 -12.78 4.34
N ALA A 268 6.21 -12.35 5.05
CA ALA A 268 7.57 -12.33 4.51
C ALA A 268 8.06 -13.74 4.14
N ALA A 269 7.83 -14.72 5.00
CA ALA A 269 8.14 -16.13 4.71
C ALA A 269 7.34 -16.65 3.51
N GLY A 270 6.05 -16.33 3.41
CA GLY A 270 5.19 -16.69 2.28
C GLY A 270 5.69 -16.10 0.96
N ALA A 271 6.16 -14.84 0.98
CA ALA A 271 6.74 -14.19 -0.19
C ALA A 271 8.03 -14.89 -0.67
N LEU A 272 8.89 -15.28 0.26
CA LEU A 272 10.10 -16.05 -0.03
C LEU A 272 9.74 -17.41 -0.63
N CYS A 273 8.81 -18.15 -0.01
CA CYS A 273 8.34 -19.46 -0.50
C CYS A 273 7.74 -19.34 -1.91
N TYR A 274 7.01 -18.27 -2.18
CA TYR A 274 6.46 -18.02 -3.51
C TYR A 274 7.57 -17.83 -4.56
N GLY A 275 8.59 -17.04 -4.24
CA GLY A 275 9.71 -16.75 -5.15
C GLY A 275 10.65 -17.93 -5.41
N LEU A 276 10.73 -18.90 -4.47
CA LEU A 276 11.61 -20.07 -4.59
C LEU A 276 10.99 -21.23 -5.37
N ARG A 277 9.71 -21.16 -5.71
CA ARG A 277 8.98 -22.27 -6.32
C ARG A 277 8.22 -21.83 -7.57
N THR A 278 8.19 -22.69 -8.57
CA THR A 278 7.28 -22.53 -9.71
C THR A 278 5.88 -23.02 -9.34
N TRP A 279 4.90 -22.12 -9.43
CA TRP A 279 3.53 -22.43 -9.06
C TRP A 279 2.72 -22.85 -10.28
N PRO A 280 1.89 -23.90 -10.20
CA PRO A 280 1.07 -24.35 -11.31
C PRO A 280 -0.07 -23.38 -11.61
N GLY A 281 -0.52 -23.36 -12.86
CA GLY A 281 -1.65 -22.55 -13.31
C GLY A 281 -1.28 -21.11 -13.67
N SER A 282 -2.29 -20.35 -14.11
CA SER A 282 -2.12 -18.94 -14.45
C SER A 282 -2.04 -18.08 -13.20
N VAL A 283 -1.32 -16.95 -13.29
CA VAL A 283 -1.21 -15.94 -12.22
C VAL A 283 -2.58 -15.52 -11.68
N ARG A 284 -3.59 -15.47 -12.53
CA ARG A 284 -4.97 -15.20 -12.16
C ARG A 284 -5.54 -16.26 -11.19
N ILE A 285 -5.39 -17.55 -11.51
CA ILE A 285 -5.89 -18.64 -10.67
C ILE A 285 -5.18 -18.64 -9.34
N GLN A 286 -3.86 -18.53 -9.34
CA GLN A 286 -3.05 -18.42 -8.12
C GLN A 286 -3.54 -17.28 -7.22
N SER A 287 -3.79 -16.11 -7.81
CA SER A 287 -4.28 -14.94 -7.10
C SER A 287 -5.64 -15.17 -6.42
N LEU A 288 -6.58 -15.80 -7.13
CA LEU A 288 -7.91 -16.14 -6.58
C LEU A 288 -7.81 -17.19 -5.47
N VAL A 289 -6.97 -18.23 -5.66
CA VAL A 289 -6.75 -19.26 -4.65
C VAL A 289 -6.17 -18.66 -3.37
N PHE A 290 -5.13 -17.83 -3.48
CA PHE A 290 -4.54 -17.18 -2.31
C PHE A 290 -5.52 -16.25 -1.62
N LEU A 291 -6.35 -15.52 -2.37
CA LEU A 291 -7.33 -14.61 -1.81
C LEU A 291 -8.45 -15.36 -1.05
N VAL A 292 -8.96 -16.44 -1.64
CA VAL A 292 -9.96 -17.31 -0.98
C VAL A 292 -9.34 -18.00 0.25
N ALA A 293 -8.08 -18.45 0.17
CA ALA A 293 -7.37 -19.04 1.31
C ALA A 293 -7.19 -18.01 2.44
N THR A 294 -6.81 -16.76 2.12
CA THR A 294 -6.74 -15.67 3.12
C THR A 294 -8.10 -15.43 3.77
N ALA A 295 -9.18 -15.40 2.97
CA ALA A 295 -10.56 -15.26 3.46
C ALA A 295 -10.92 -16.40 4.43
N GLY A 296 -10.64 -17.65 4.06
CA GLY A 296 -10.86 -18.81 4.93
C GLY A 296 -10.09 -18.73 6.24
N CYS A 297 -8.83 -18.27 6.19
CA CYS A 297 -8.03 -18.07 7.40
C CYS A 297 -8.60 -16.97 8.32
N LEU A 298 -9.13 -15.88 7.76
CA LEU A 298 -9.81 -14.85 8.57
C LEU A 298 -11.14 -15.37 9.15
N CYS A 299 -11.86 -16.23 8.44
CA CYS A 299 -13.02 -16.92 9.03
C CYS A 299 -12.58 -17.79 10.23
N LEU A 300 -11.44 -18.50 10.15
CA LEU A 300 -10.91 -19.24 11.28
C LEU A 300 -10.60 -18.33 12.46
N VAL A 301 -10.01 -17.15 12.23
CA VAL A 301 -9.79 -16.13 13.28
C VAL A 301 -11.10 -15.75 13.97
N ALA A 302 -12.17 -15.56 13.20
CA ALA A 302 -13.49 -15.18 13.72
C ALA A 302 -14.16 -16.29 14.55
N VAL A 303 -13.87 -17.58 14.26
CA VAL A 303 -14.58 -18.74 14.85
C VAL A 303 -13.75 -19.44 15.92
N LEU A 304 -12.44 -19.62 15.72
CA LEU A 304 -11.60 -20.40 16.62
C LEU A 304 -11.43 -19.69 17.98
N PRO A 305 -11.62 -20.40 19.10
CA PRO A 305 -11.45 -19.83 20.42
C PRO A 305 -9.97 -19.70 20.80
N GLY A 306 -9.70 -18.75 21.69
CA GLY A 306 -8.38 -18.59 22.31
C GLY A 306 -7.28 -18.03 21.39
N VAL A 307 -6.17 -17.62 22.03
CA VAL A 307 -5.01 -17.04 21.33
C VAL A 307 -4.37 -18.00 20.32
N PRO A 308 -4.19 -19.31 20.61
CA PRO A 308 -3.59 -20.22 19.65
C PRO A 308 -4.37 -20.36 18.34
N GLY A 309 -5.73 -20.44 18.42
CA GLY A 309 -6.58 -20.52 17.24
C GLY A 309 -6.48 -19.27 16.37
N ILE A 310 -6.53 -18.08 17.00
CA ILE A 310 -6.34 -16.80 16.33
C ILE A 310 -4.93 -16.72 15.69
N ALA A 311 -3.90 -17.17 16.40
CA ALA A 311 -2.54 -17.16 15.90
C ALA A 311 -2.38 -18.02 14.63
N VAL A 312 -2.89 -19.26 14.63
CA VAL A 312 -2.85 -20.13 13.46
C VAL A 312 -3.56 -19.49 12.28
N GLY A 313 -4.76 -18.94 12.48
CA GLY A 313 -5.52 -18.27 11.43
C GLY A 313 -4.75 -17.08 10.86
N LEU A 314 -4.17 -16.21 11.70
CA LEU A 314 -3.42 -15.03 11.26
C LEU A 314 -2.09 -15.39 10.58
N LEU A 315 -1.33 -16.33 11.09
CA LEU A 315 -0.07 -16.77 10.47
C LEU A 315 -0.32 -17.34 9.07
N LEU A 316 -1.32 -18.20 8.91
CA LEU A 316 -1.70 -18.72 7.60
C LEU A 316 -2.24 -17.61 6.67
N ALA A 317 -3.05 -16.69 7.20
CA ALA A 317 -3.52 -15.54 6.45
C ALA A 317 -2.36 -14.67 5.93
N GLY A 318 -1.32 -14.44 6.75
CA GLY A 318 -0.11 -13.71 6.36
C GLY A 318 0.61 -14.36 5.18
N VAL A 319 0.83 -15.69 5.24
CA VAL A 319 1.45 -16.44 4.14
C VAL A 319 0.67 -16.28 2.84
N PHE A 320 -0.64 -16.47 2.86
CA PHE A 320 -1.46 -16.36 1.65
C PHE A 320 -1.62 -14.92 1.16
N GLN A 321 -1.70 -13.94 2.07
CA GLN A 321 -1.80 -12.53 1.74
C GLN A 321 -0.60 -12.04 0.91
N SER A 322 0.61 -12.49 1.22
CA SER A 322 1.80 -12.16 0.43
C SER A 322 1.72 -12.74 -0.98
N GLY A 323 1.20 -13.95 -1.13
CA GLY A 323 0.93 -14.56 -2.43
C GLY A 323 -0.05 -13.74 -3.27
N VAL A 324 -1.12 -13.19 -2.64
CA VAL A 324 -2.05 -12.29 -3.32
C VAL A 324 -1.31 -11.05 -3.83
N MET A 325 -0.48 -10.41 -3.01
CA MET A 325 0.24 -9.19 -3.38
C MET A 325 1.18 -9.41 -4.57
N ILE A 326 1.93 -10.51 -4.56
CA ILE A 326 2.85 -10.85 -5.64
C ILE A 326 2.07 -11.14 -6.93
N THR A 327 1.05 -11.98 -6.87
CA THR A 327 0.27 -12.37 -8.06
C THR A 327 -0.49 -11.19 -8.67
N ARG A 328 -0.92 -10.20 -7.87
CA ARG A 328 -1.52 -8.95 -8.39
C ARG A 328 -0.52 -8.13 -9.16
N THR A 329 0.68 -7.97 -8.63
CA THR A 329 1.77 -7.27 -9.31
C THR A 329 2.14 -7.93 -10.63
N LEU A 330 2.26 -9.27 -10.64
CA LEU A 330 2.53 -10.05 -11.85
C LEU A 330 1.38 -9.95 -12.85
N GLY A 331 0.13 -10.10 -12.42
CA GLY A 331 -1.05 -10.01 -13.29
C GLY A 331 -1.20 -8.63 -13.94
N LEU A 332 -0.73 -7.57 -13.29
CA LEU A 332 -0.70 -6.23 -13.87
C LEU A 332 0.37 -6.13 -14.97
N ARG A 333 1.56 -6.71 -14.72
CA ARG A 333 2.66 -6.76 -15.71
C ARG A 333 2.31 -7.56 -16.96
N GLU A 334 1.57 -8.68 -16.82
CA GLU A 334 1.13 -9.51 -17.93
C GLU A 334 0.10 -8.80 -18.82
N ARG A 335 -0.71 -7.89 -18.26
CA ARG A 335 -1.83 -7.26 -18.97
C ARG A 335 -1.51 -5.93 -19.60
N LEU A 336 -0.56 -5.21 -19.04
CA LEU A 336 -0.30 -3.84 -19.43
C LEU A 336 1.08 -3.71 -20.07
N PRO A 337 1.21 -2.86 -21.10
CA PRO A 337 2.50 -2.59 -21.72
C PRO A 337 3.45 -1.89 -20.73
N GLN A 338 4.74 -2.18 -20.83
CA GLN A 338 5.78 -1.74 -19.90
C GLN A 338 5.78 -0.21 -19.66
N ARG A 339 5.48 0.57 -20.69
CA ARG A 339 5.40 2.05 -20.62
C ARG A 339 4.40 2.61 -19.59
N VAL A 340 3.36 1.84 -19.22
CA VAL A 340 2.33 2.29 -18.27
C VAL A 340 2.46 1.61 -16.90
N HIS A 341 3.43 0.72 -16.66
CA HIS A 341 3.54 -0.02 -15.41
C HIS A 341 3.65 0.89 -14.19
N ALA A 342 4.45 1.96 -14.26
CA ALA A 342 4.62 2.89 -13.12
C ALA A 342 3.29 3.54 -12.73
N ALA A 343 2.54 4.04 -13.72
CA ALA A 343 1.21 4.62 -13.48
C ALA A 343 0.21 3.58 -12.98
N ALA A 344 0.26 2.35 -13.51
CA ALA A 344 -0.60 1.26 -13.09
C ALA A 344 -0.37 0.83 -11.64
N TYR A 345 0.89 0.79 -11.18
CA TYR A 345 1.20 0.53 -9.76
C TYR A 345 0.71 1.65 -8.85
N SER A 346 0.79 2.91 -9.28
CA SER A 346 0.23 4.03 -8.51
C SER A 346 -1.29 3.94 -8.38
N VAL A 347 -1.99 3.58 -9.47
CA VAL A 347 -3.44 3.33 -9.45
C VAL A 347 -3.78 2.14 -8.54
N MET A 348 -3.01 1.06 -8.63
CA MET A 348 -3.20 -0.13 -7.78
C MET A 348 -3.04 0.21 -6.30
N TYR A 349 -2.05 1.03 -5.93
CA TYR A 349 -1.85 1.51 -4.57
C TYR A 349 -3.03 2.37 -4.09
N ALA A 350 -3.46 3.33 -4.91
CA ALA A 350 -4.59 4.21 -4.58
C ALA A 350 -5.90 3.43 -4.39
N VAL A 351 -6.20 2.49 -5.30
CA VAL A 351 -7.39 1.64 -5.21
C VAL A 351 -7.29 0.66 -4.03
N GLY A 352 -6.09 0.17 -3.72
CA GLY A 352 -5.83 -0.61 -2.50
C GLY A 352 -6.14 0.18 -1.23
N GLY A 353 -5.64 1.42 -1.14
CA GLY A 353 -5.95 2.34 -0.05
C GLY A 353 -7.45 2.64 0.08
N ALA A 354 -8.15 2.82 -1.04
CA ALA A 354 -9.61 2.97 -1.05
C ALA A 354 -10.32 1.72 -0.49
N GLY A 355 -9.86 0.51 -0.86
CA GLY A 355 -10.37 -0.75 -0.32
C GLY A 355 -10.16 -0.87 1.19
N TYR A 356 -8.96 -0.53 1.66
CA TYR A 356 -8.64 -0.46 3.10
C TYR A 356 -9.57 0.51 3.82
N SER A 357 -9.70 1.75 3.33
CA SER A 357 -10.51 2.80 3.97
C SER A 357 -11.99 2.46 3.99
N LEU A 358 -12.53 1.92 2.88
CA LEU A 358 -13.93 1.48 2.83
C LEU A 358 -14.19 0.39 3.87
N THR A 359 -13.31 -0.60 3.97
CA THR A 359 -13.46 -1.68 4.94
C THR A 359 -13.26 -1.19 6.37
N ALA A 360 -12.34 -0.26 6.62
CA ALA A 360 -12.17 0.38 7.92
C ALA A 360 -13.46 1.12 8.35
N SER A 361 -14.09 1.87 7.43
CA SER A 361 -15.37 2.54 7.70
C SER A 361 -16.50 1.57 7.98
N LEU A 362 -16.60 0.48 7.19
CA LEU A 362 -17.60 -0.56 7.40
C LEU A 362 -17.36 -1.32 8.71
N SER A 363 -16.09 -1.58 9.06
CA SER A 363 -15.73 -2.17 10.36
C SER A 363 -16.10 -1.26 11.51
N ALA A 364 -15.97 0.07 11.36
CA ALA A 364 -16.43 1.03 12.36
C ALA A 364 -17.93 0.88 12.64
N VAL A 365 -18.74 0.86 11.58
CA VAL A 365 -20.20 0.67 11.70
C VAL A 365 -20.53 -0.72 12.27
N ALA A 366 -19.83 -1.76 11.81
CA ALA A 366 -20.06 -3.11 12.28
C ALA A 366 -19.70 -3.29 13.76
N LEU A 367 -18.62 -2.66 14.24
CA LEU A 367 -18.21 -2.69 15.65
C LEU A 367 -19.14 -1.90 16.57
N ASP A 368 -19.92 -0.96 16.02
CA ASP A 368 -20.91 -0.19 16.75
C ASP A 368 -22.26 -0.93 16.86
N LEU A 369 -22.61 -1.72 15.84
CA LEU A 369 -23.90 -2.38 15.72
C LEU A 369 -23.87 -3.88 16.02
N ALA A 370 -22.70 -4.53 15.97
CA ALA A 370 -22.57 -5.98 16.02
C ALA A 370 -21.29 -6.39 16.79
N THR A 371 -21.11 -7.71 16.91
CA THR A 371 -19.89 -8.25 17.55
C THR A 371 -18.68 -8.19 16.60
N PRO A 372 -17.45 -8.10 17.15
CA PRO A 372 -16.22 -8.15 16.35
C PRO A 372 -16.11 -9.39 15.45
N SER A 373 -16.57 -10.53 15.89
CA SER A 373 -16.62 -11.75 15.07
C SER A 373 -17.51 -11.55 13.82
N VAL A 374 -18.68 -10.91 13.96
CA VAL A 374 -19.57 -10.57 12.84
C VAL A 374 -18.95 -9.53 11.93
N ALA A 375 -18.23 -8.55 12.49
CA ALA A 375 -17.50 -7.55 11.70
C ALA A 375 -16.42 -8.20 10.80
N ILE A 376 -15.68 -9.18 11.32
CA ILE A 376 -14.69 -9.93 10.51
C ILE A 376 -15.39 -10.71 9.40
N LEU A 377 -16.44 -11.47 9.71
CA LEU A 377 -17.17 -12.25 8.71
C LEU A 377 -17.81 -11.36 7.64
N GLY A 378 -18.36 -10.20 8.03
CA GLY A 378 -18.88 -9.19 7.10
C GLY A 378 -17.83 -8.64 6.16
N GLY A 379 -16.65 -8.29 6.69
CA GLY A 379 -15.48 -7.86 5.92
C GLY A 379 -15.01 -8.92 4.92
N VAL A 380 -14.97 -10.19 5.36
CA VAL A 380 -14.63 -11.33 4.49
C VAL A 380 -15.68 -11.50 3.39
N ALA A 381 -16.97 -11.47 3.73
CA ALA A 381 -18.06 -11.61 2.76
C ALA A 381 -18.00 -10.50 1.69
N LEU A 382 -17.81 -9.24 2.10
CA LEU A 382 -17.63 -8.11 1.19
C LEU A 382 -16.43 -8.32 0.26
N THR A 383 -15.31 -8.76 0.82
CA THR A 383 -14.08 -9.00 0.05
C THR A 383 -14.27 -10.12 -0.97
N LEU A 384 -14.94 -11.21 -0.59
CA LEU A 384 -15.27 -12.31 -1.51
C LEU A 384 -16.22 -11.85 -2.62
N LEU A 385 -17.20 -10.99 -2.32
CA LEU A 385 -18.10 -10.41 -3.32
C LEU A 385 -17.31 -9.55 -4.34
N ILE A 386 -16.44 -8.65 -3.86
CA ILE A 386 -15.57 -7.83 -4.72
C ILE A 386 -14.69 -8.73 -5.58
N THR A 387 -14.15 -9.79 -5.00
CA THR A 387 -13.31 -10.77 -5.69
C THR A 387 -14.08 -11.51 -6.78
N ALA A 388 -15.31 -11.94 -6.50
CA ALA A 388 -16.16 -12.61 -7.47
C ALA A 388 -16.47 -11.70 -8.68
N VAL A 389 -16.80 -10.43 -8.42
CA VAL A 389 -17.00 -9.44 -9.48
C VAL A 389 -15.73 -9.28 -10.34
N GLY A 390 -14.56 -9.12 -9.70
CA GLY A 390 -13.28 -9.03 -10.39
C GLY A 390 -12.99 -10.29 -11.22
N ALA A 391 -13.20 -11.48 -10.66
CA ALA A 391 -12.94 -12.75 -11.34
C ALA A 391 -13.85 -12.97 -12.56
N VAL A 392 -15.13 -12.62 -12.45
CA VAL A 392 -16.10 -12.69 -13.58
C VAL A 392 -15.66 -11.74 -14.70
N ALA A 393 -15.28 -10.52 -14.35
CA ALA A 393 -14.83 -9.53 -15.31
C ALA A 393 -13.57 -9.97 -16.04
N GLU A 394 -12.58 -10.52 -15.30
CA GLU A 394 -11.38 -11.12 -15.89
C GLU A 394 -11.70 -12.28 -16.83
N GLY A 395 -12.63 -13.14 -16.45
CA GLY A 395 -13.07 -14.26 -17.29
C GLY A 395 -13.69 -13.82 -18.62
N ARG A 396 -14.53 -12.78 -18.57
CA ARG A 396 -15.15 -12.22 -19.77
C ARG A 396 -14.11 -11.59 -20.73
N SER A 397 -13.16 -10.85 -20.18
CA SER A 397 -12.08 -10.23 -20.97
C SER A 397 -11.19 -11.28 -21.66
N ALA A 398 -10.81 -12.35 -20.94
CA ALA A 398 -10.00 -13.43 -21.49
C ALA A 398 -10.73 -14.23 -22.60
N ARG A 399 -12.06 -14.42 -22.47
CA ARG A 399 -12.86 -15.08 -23.52
C ARG A 399 -12.95 -14.22 -24.78
N ARG A 400 -13.15 -12.90 -24.64
CA ARG A 400 -13.21 -11.97 -25.78
C ARG A 400 -11.90 -11.90 -26.55
N ALA A 401 -10.75 -12.03 -25.89
CA ALA A 401 -9.44 -12.04 -26.54
C ALA A 401 -9.17 -13.33 -27.35
N ARG A 402 -9.75 -14.48 -26.96
CA ARG A 402 -9.56 -15.78 -27.62
C ARG A 402 -10.44 -16.00 -28.84
N THR A 403 -11.58 -15.31 -28.98
CA THR A 403 -12.54 -15.49 -30.07
C THR A 403 -11.94 -15.10 -31.45
N PRO A 404 -11.24 -13.94 -31.63
CA PRO A 404 -10.65 -13.55 -32.92
C PRO A 404 -9.53 -14.48 -33.39
N GLU A 405 -8.80 -15.07 -32.45
CA GLU A 405 -7.67 -15.96 -32.77
C GLU A 405 -8.12 -17.33 -33.25
N ARG A 406 -9.23 -17.82 -32.72
CA ARG A 406 -9.89 -19.05 -33.20
C ARG A 406 -10.50 -18.88 -34.61
N GLU A 407 -11.12 -17.72 -34.89
CA GLU A 407 -11.64 -17.40 -36.21
C GLU A 407 -10.53 -17.26 -37.26
N ARG A 408 -9.40 -16.61 -36.91
CA ARG A 408 -8.24 -16.52 -37.77
C ARG A 408 -7.62 -17.91 -38.09
N ARG A 409 -7.50 -18.80 -37.10
CA ARG A 409 -7.02 -20.17 -37.30
C ARG A 409 -7.99 -21.02 -38.13
N ARG A 410 -9.29 -20.77 -38.06
CA ARG A 410 -10.29 -21.48 -38.84
C ARG A 410 -10.35 -21.01 -40.29
N ASN A 411 -10.00 -19.77 -40.56
CA ASN A 411 -9.98 -19.14 -41.88
C ASN A 411 -8.59 -19.13 -42.55
N SER A 412 -7.55 -19.71 -41.96
CA SER A 412 -6.27 -19.94 -42.62
C SER A 412 -6.43 -21.09 -43.63
N PRO A 413 -6.21 -20.88 -44.94
CA PRO A 413 -6.23 -21.95 -45.93
C PRO A 413 -5.16 -22.97 -45.57
N GLN A 414 -5.56 -24.23 -45.39
CA GLN A 414 -4.60 -25.34 -45.38
C GLN A 414 -3.88 -25.35 -46.72
N HIS A 415 -2.66 -24.86 -46.76
CA HIS A 415 -1.78 -25.10 -47.90
C HIS A 415 -1.44 -26.59 -47.90
N ASN A 416 -2.26 -27.38 -48.62
CA ASN A 416 -1.93 -28.74 -49.00
C ASN A 416 -0.71 -28.66 -49.95
N GLY A 417 0.47 -28.88 -49.38
CA GLY A 417 1.67 -29.16 -50.18
C GLY A 417 1.53 -30.54 -50.86
N ARG A 418 1.45 -30.52 -52.15
CA ARG A 418 1.87 -31.64 -53.02
C ARG A 418 3.29 -31.38 -53.48
#